data_3f6793c72f149f7a22fcae79d586abbe
#
_entry.id   3f6793c72f149f7a22fcae79d586abbe
#
_cell.length_a   1.000
_cell.length_b   1.000
_cell.length_c   1.000
_cell.angle_alpha   90.00
_cell.angle_beta   90.00
_cell.angle_gamma   90.00
#
_symmetry.space_group_name_H-M   'P 1'
#
loop_
_entity.id
_entity.type
_entity.pdbx_description
1 polymer ?
#
loop_
_entity_poly.entity_id
_entity_poly.type
_entity_poly.pdbx_seq_one_letter_code
_entity_poly.pdbx_strand_id
1 'polypeptide(L)'
;MSGQLASHIMSLLLQHTIAVTWVEGTKGLAWVKTRRVRLRPIKSQTTYAVALHEIGHIVGDQPKTKLDREAAAWEWAMQNALVWTQVTHTKMQRCLQSYMDAAQRKRYRPSPRANRLLVSKFRQEDR
;
A
#
# COMPACT_ATOMS: atom_id res chain seq x y z
N MET A 1 14.00 12.91 -8.48
CA MET A 1 13.44 11.57 -8.28
C MET A 1 12.27 11.57 -7.31
N SER A 2 12.50 11.96 -6.05
CA SER A 2 11.40 12.02 -5.08
C SER A 2 10.31 13.00 -5.51
N GLY A 3 10.65 14.07 -6.26
CA GLY A 3 9.66 15.01 -6.78
C GLY A 3 8.65 14.37 -7.70
N GLN A 4 9.08 13.44 -8.56
CA GLN A 4 8.17 12.70 -9.43
C GLN A 4 7.23 11.79 -8.65
N LEU A 5 7.75 11.14 -7.62
CA LEU A 5 6.95 10.24 -6.79
C LEU A 5 5.91 11.04 -6.00
N ALA A 6 6.32 12.17 -5.41
CA ALA A 6 5.41 13.06 -4.70
C ALA A 6 4.31 13.59 -5.62
N SER A 7 4.67 14.02 -6.83
CA SER A 7 3.71 14.52 -7.81
C SER A 7 2.70 13.45 -8.20
N HIS A 8 3.15 12.20 -8.36
CA HIS A 8 2.27 11.09 -8.68
C HIS A 8 1.24 10.86 -7.57
N ILE A 9 1.71 10.87 -6.31
CA ILE A 9 0.80 10.71 -5.17
C ILE A 9 -0.23 11.84 -5.14
N MET A 10 0.21 13.10 -5.31
CA MET A 10 -0.73 14.23 -5.35
C MET A 10 -1.76 14.07 -6.46
N SER A 11 -1.32 13.63 -7.64
CA SER A 11 -2.20 13.38 -8.78
C SER A 11 -3.27 12.34 -8.45
N LEU A 12 -2.87 11.23 -7.82
CA LEU A 12 -3.80 10.17 -7.42
C LEU A 12 -4.80 10.67 -6.38
N LEU A 13 -4.34 11.44 -5.40
CA LEU A 13 -5.22 11.99 -4.37
C LEU A 13 -6.29 12.89 -4.98
N LEU A 14 -5.89 13.74 -5.93
CA LEU A 14 -6.83 14.62 -6.63
C LEU A 14 -7.78 13.82 -7.52
N GLN A 15 -7.25 12.89 -8.28
CA GLN A 15 -8.03 12.08 -9.21
C GLN A 15 -9.15 11.30 -8.49
N HIS A 16 -8.85 10.78 -7.31
CA HIS A 16 -9.78 9.94 -6.55
C HIS A 16 -10.50 10.70 -5.44
N THR A 17 -10.33 12.00 -5.36
CA THR A 17 -10.99 12.87 -4.38
C THR A 17 -10.73 12.37 -2.95
N ILE A 18 -9.45 12.28 -2.59
CA ILE A 18 -9.01 11.82 -1.27
C ILE A 18 -8.37 12.98 -0.55
N ALA A 19 -8.83 13.25 0.69
CA ALA A 19 -8.21 14.26 1.55
C ALA A 19 -6.97 13.68 2.20
N VAL A 20 -5.92 14.49 2.33
CA VAL A 20 -4.65 14.03 2.89
C VAL A 20 -4.21 14.94 4.04
N THR A 21 -3.66 14.31 5.08
CA THR A 21 -2.93 14.99 6.16
C THR A 21 -1.49 14.48 6.13
N TRP A 22 -0.55 15.38 6.00
CA TRP A 22 0.88 15.04 5.96
C TRP A 22 1.45 15.15 7.36
N VAL A 23 1.99 14.04 7.88
CA VAL A 23 2.54 13.99 9.25
C VAL A 23 3.82 13.17 9.26
N GLU A 24 4.92 13.79 9.66
CA GLU A 24 6.19 13.07 9.80
C GLU A 24 6.18 12.17 11.03
N GLY A 25 6.94 11.09 10.95
CA GLY A 25 7.21 10.23 12.10
C GLY A 25 6.08 9.28 12.49
N THR A 26 4.96 9.29 11.78
CA THR A 26 3.83 8.43 12.09
C THR A 26 3.57 7.44 10.97
N LYS A 27 2.86 6.36 11.31
CA LYS A 27 2.43 5.40 10.29
C LYS A 27 1.38 6.00 9.39
N GLY A 28 1.35 5.55 8.14
CA GLY A 28 0.26 5.87 7.24
C GLY A 28 -1.05 5.24 7.73
N LEU A 29 -2.15 5.91 7.47
CA LEU A 29 -3.48 5.42 7.79
C LEU A 29 -4.45 5.81 6.70
N ALA A 30 -5.49 5.00 6.53
CA ALA A 30 -6.57 5.29 5.59
C ALA A 30 -7.91 5.15 6.30
N TRP A 31 -8.79 6.12 6.07
CA TRP A 31 -10.18 6.09 6.53
C TRP A 31 -11.06 5.95 5.29
N VAL A 32 -11.48 4.72 5.02
CA VAL A 32 -12.15 4.38 3.76
C VAL A 32 -13.46 5.12 3.60
N LYS A 33 -14.28 5.15 4.64
CA LYS A 33 -15.62 5.75 4.56
C LYS A 33 -15.58 7.25 4.30
N THR A 34 -14.59 7.94 4.87
CA THR A 34 -14.46 9.39 4.72
C THR A 34 -13.48 9.78 3.63
N ARG A 35 -12.88 8.81 2.94
CA ARG A 35 -11.93 9.01 1.84
C ARG A 35 -10.81 9.95 2.26
N ARG A 36 -10.11 9.56 3.31
CA ARG A 36 -9.07 10.38 3.92
C ARG A 36 -7.85 9.51 4.21
N VAL A 37 -6.66 10.07 4.03
CA VAL A 37 -5.41 9.38 4.37
C VAL A 37 -4.52 10.28 5.20
N ARG A 38 -3.70 9.65 6.04
CA ARG A 38 -2.60 10.30 6.75
C ARG A 38 -1.31 9.69 6.22
N LEU A 39 -0.42 10.52 5.70
CA LEU A 39 0.79 10.06 5.03
C LEU A 39 2.00 10.81 5.55
N ARG A 40 3.15 10.14 5.49
CA ARG A 40 4.44 10.82 5.64
C ARG A 40 4.76 11.56 4.35
N PRO A 41 5.52 12.67 4.41
CA PRO A 41 6.03 13.30 3.19
C PRO A 41 6.76 12.29 2.31
N ILE A 42 6.60 12.43 1.01
CA ILE A 42 7.14 11.47 0.04
C ILE A 42 8.61 11.79 -0.20
N LYS A 43 9.50 11.08 0.47
CA LYS A 43 10.96 11.32 0.42
C LYS A 43 11.75 10.15 -0.13
N SER A 44 11.11 8.99 -0.33
CA SER A 44 11.81 7.77 -0.71
C SER A 44 10.84 6.82 -1.41
N GLN A 45 11.41 5.76 -1.99
CA GLN A 45 10.58 4.69 -2.56
C GLN A 45 9.72 4.03 -1.50
N THR A 46 10.22 3.92 -0.27
CA THR A 46 9.47 3.32 0.83
C THR A 46 8.26 4.18 1.22
N THR A 47 8.45 5.49 1.40
CA THR A 47 7.32 6.38 1.72
C THR A 47 6.32 6.43 0.58
N TYR A 48 6.80 6.38 -0.66
CA TYR A 48 5.95 6.30 -1.84
C TYR A 48 5.10 5.03 -1.85
N ALA A 49 5.72 3.87 -1.58
CA ALA A 49 5.01 2.59 -1.55
C ALA A 49 3.91 2.59 -0.49
N VAL A 50 4.20 3.11 0.71
CA VAL A 50 3.22 3.18 1.79
C VAL A 50 2.08 4.11 1.41
N ALA A 51 2.37 5.25 0.77
CA ALA A 51 1.32 6.17 0.31
C ALA A 51 0.40 5.49 -0.70
N LEU A 52 0.95 4.76 -1.66
CA LEU A 52 0.15 4.00 -2.62
C LEU A 52 -0.73 2.97 -1.92
N HIS A 53 -0.19 2.30 -0.92
CA HIS A 53 -0.92 1.29 -0.15
C HIS A 53 -2.12 1.91 0.56
N GLU A 54 -1.95 3.07 1.21
CA GLU A 54 -3.05 3.73 1.89
C GLU A 54 -4.12 4.21 0.91
N ILE A 55 -3.71 4.75 -0.24
CA ILE A 55 -4.65 5.10 -1.30
C ILE A 55 -5.37 3.85 -1.79
N GLY A 56 -4.63 2.74 -1.92
CA GLY A 56 -5.19 1.46 -2.34
C GLY A 56 -6.28 0.95 -1.41
N HIS A 57 -6.18 1.21 -0.11
CA HIS A 57 -7.25 0.85 0.82
C HIS A 57 -8.56 1.56 0.49
N ILE A 58 -8.49 2.76 -0.07
CA ILE A 58 -9.70 3.53 -0.39
C ILE A 58 -10.23 3.19 -1.78
N VAL A 59 -9.32 3.09 -2.77
CA VAL A 59 -9.69 2.97 -4.18
C VAL A 59 -9.76 1.53 -4.64
N GLY A 60 -8.97 0.65 -4.03
CA GLY A 60 -8.91 -0.74 -4.42
C GLY A 60 -10.13 -1.54 -3.99
N ASP A 61 -10.06 -2.83 -4.26
CA ASP A 61 -11.10 -3.78 -3.89
C ASP A 61 -11.32 -3.80 -2.38
N GLN A 62 -12.56 -4.06 -1.95
CA GLN A 62 -12.94 -4.04 -0.52
C GLN A 62 -13.41 -5.44 -0.07
N PRO A 63 -12.50 -6.43 0.02
CA PRO A 63 -12.90 -7.75 0.50
C PRO A 63 -13.24 -7.73 1.98
N LYS A 64 -13.86 -8.82 2.45
CA LYS A 64 -14.43 -8.85 3.81
C LYS A 64 -13.41 -9.03 4.91
N THR A 65 -12.32 -9.77 4.67
CA THR A 65 -11.34 -10.06 5.70
C THR A 65 -10.21 -9.04 5.71
N LYS A 66 -9.62 -8.83 6.88
CA LYS A 66 -8.55 -7.86 7.03
C LYS A 66 -7.33 -8.20 6.17
N LEU A 67 -6.92 -9.48 6.17
CA LEU A 67 -5.77 -9.90 5.36
C LEU A 67 -6.02 -9.69 3.88
N ASP A 68 -7.21 -10.00 3.40
CA ASP A 68 -7.55 -9.78 2.00
C ASP A 68 -7.61 -8.30 1.66
N ARG A 69 -8.07 -7.45 2.60
CA ARG A 69 -8.05 -6.00 2.39
C ARG A 69 -6.63 -5.48 2.28
N GLU A 70 -5.71 -5.98 3.12
CA GLU A 70 -4.30 -5.59 3.02
C GLU A 70 -3.71 -6.03 1.69
N ALA A 71 -4.01 -7.25 1.27
CA ALA A 71 -3.53 -7.76 -0.02
C ALA A 71 -4.10 -6.94 -1.18
N ALA A 72 -5.39 -6.61 -1.13
CA ALA A 72 -6.04 -5.81 -2.18
C ALA A 72 -5.41 -4.43 -2.30
N ALA A 73 -5.09 -3.79 -1.16
CA ALA A 73 -4.46 -2.48 -1.16
C ALA A 73 -3.06 -2.53 -1.79
N TRP A 74 -2.28 -3.56 -1.47
CA TRP A 74 -0.97 -3.74 -2.07
C TRP A 74 -1.02 -4.10 -3.55
N GLU A 75 -2.00 -4.90 -3.97
CA GLU A 75 -2.20 -5.19 -5.39
C GLU A 75 -2.51 -3.92 -6.16
N TRP A 76 -3.39 -3.09 -5.61
CA TRP A 76 -3.70 -1.80 -6.23
C TRP A 76 -2.45 -0.93 -6.33
N ALA A 77 -1.66 -0.88 -5.25
CA ALA A 77 -0.42 -0.10 -5.21
C ALA A 77 0.53 -0.55 -6.33
N MET A 78 0.74 -1.85 -6.44
CA MET A 78 1.63 -2.41 -7.46
C MET A 78 1.16 -2.10 -8.87
N GLN A 79 -0.14 -2.21 -9.12
CA GLN A 79 -0.73 -1.97 -10.44
C GLN A 79 -0.69 -0.51 -10.85
N ASN A 80 -0.73 0.40 -9.89
CA ASN A 80 -0.85 1.84 -10.16
C ASN A 80 0.42 2.63 -9.89
N ALA A 81 1.48 1.97 -9.48
CA ALA A 81 2.74 2.64 -9.20
C ALA A 81 3.39 3.14 -10.49
N LEU A 82 3.91 4.36 -10.45
CA LEU A 82 4.73 4.90 -11.53
C LEU A 82 6.04 4.13 -11.63
N VAL A 83 6.59 3.77 -10.47
CA VAL A 83 7.82 3.01 -10.35
C VAL A 83 7.61 1.95 -9.29
N TRP A 84 7.96 0.71 -9.59
CA TRP A 84 7.92 -0.40 -8.64
C TRP A 84 9.28 -1.08 -8.66
N THR A 85 10.00 -1.02 -7.55
CA THR A 85 11.38 -1.50 -7.46
C THR A 85 11.48 -2.64 -6.46
N GLN A 86 12.66 -3.25 -6.36
CA GLN A 86 12.90 -4.26 -5.33
C GLN A 86 12.66 -3.69 -3.93
N VAL A 87 13.00 -2.41 -3.70
CA VAL A 87 12.77 -1.75 -2.41
C VAL A 87 11.28 -1.71 -2.08
N THR A 88 10.44 -1.28 -3.02
CA THR A 88 9.00 -1.22 -2.80
C THR A 88 8.39 -2.62 -2.64
N HIS A 89 8.86 -3.58 -3.43
CA HIS A 89 8.38 -4.96 -3.35
C HIS A 89 8.70 -5.58 -1.99
N THR A 90 9.92 -5.37 -1.51
CA THR A 90 10.35 -5.84 -0.18
C THR A 90 9.53 -5.19 0.93
N LYS A 91 9.26 -3.89 0.81
CA LYS A 91 8.42 -3.19 1.80
C LYS A 91 7.02 -3.79 1.86
N MET A 92 6.41 -4.05 0.71
CA MET A 92 5.12 -4.74 0.65
C MET A 92 5.16 -6.08 1.38
N GLN A 93 6.16 -6.90 1.07
CA GLN A 93 6.25 -8.24 1.64
C GLN A 93 6.46 -8.21 3.15
N ARG A 94 7.25 -7.26 3.66
CA ARG A 94 7.45 -7.09 5.10
C ARG A 94 6.16 -6.69 5.80
N CYS A 95 5.41 -5.78 5.22
CA CYS A 95 4.13 -5.35 5.79
C CYS A 95 3.13 -6.50 5.81
N LEU A 96 3.01 -7.25 4.72
CA LEU A 96 2.11 -8.40 4.66
C LEU A 96 2.52 -9.48 5.63
N GLN A 97 3.82 -9.76 5.76
CA GLN A 97 4.30 -10.76 6.72
C GLN A 97 3.92 -10.39 8.14
N SER A 98 4.05 -9.11 8.50
CA SER A 98 3.65 -8.61 9.81
C SER A 98 2.18 -8.86 10.10
N TYR A 99 1.30 -8.59 9.12
CA TYR A 99 -0.13 -8.86 9.26
C TYR A 99 -0.42 -10.36 9.33
N MET A 100 0.29 -11.16 8.55
CA MET A 100 0.12 -12.61 8.56
C MET A 100 0.51 -13.19 9.93
N ASP A 101 1.62 -12.72 10.49
CA ASP A 101 2.07 -13.15 11.82
C ASP A 101 1.05 -12.80 12.89
N ALA A 102 0.52 -11.57 12.85
CA ALA A 102 -0.51 -11.13 13.79
C ALA A 102 -1.79 -11.96 13.64
N ALA A 103 -2.18 -12.24 12.40
CA ALA A 103 -3.38 -13.03 12.12
C ALA A 103 -3.22 -14.47 12.62
N GLN A 104 -2.03 -15.04 12.47
CA GLN A 104 -1.76 -16.39 12.94
C GLN A 104 -1.88 -16.48 14.46
N ARG A 105 -1.33 -15.49 15.18
CA ARG A 105 -1.46 -15.41 16.64
C ARG A 105 -2.92 -15.29 17.09
N LYS A 106 -3.74 -14.61 16.32
CA LYS A 106 -5.17 -14.38 16.63
C LYS A 106 -6.09 -15.42 15.98
N ARG A 107 -5.50 -16.40 15.29
CA ARG A 107 -6.23 -17.48 14.61
C ARG A 107 -7.23 -16.97 13.58
N TYR A 108 -6.87 -15.92 12.85
CA TYR A 108 -7.66 -15.43 11.73
C TYR A 108 -7.56 -16.38 10.55
N ARG A 109 -8.50 -16.28 9.63
CA ARG A 109 -8.50 -17.10 8.43
C ARG A 109 -7.26 -16.84 7.58
N PRO A 110 -6.67 -17.89 6.97
CA PRO A 110 -5.60 -17.68 5.99
C PRO A 110 -6.10 -16.85 4.82
N SER A 111 -5.18 -16.16 4.16
CA SER A 111 -5.48 -15.39 2.98
C SER A 111 -4.62 -15.90 1.82
N PRO A 112 -5.18 -16.72 0.90
CA PRO A 112 -4.43 -17.12 -0.30
C PRO A 112 -3.97 -15.94 -1.11
N ARG A 113 -4.76 -14.85 -1.14
CA ARG A 113 -4.43 -13.63 -1.86
C ARG A 113 -3.16 -12.99 -1.30
N ALA A 114 -3.09 -12.82 0.04
CA ALA A 114 -1.91 -12.28 0.69
C ALA A 114 -0.70 -13.20 0.50
N ASN A 115 -0.93 -14.50 0.56
CA ASN A 115 0.14 -15.48 0.41
C ASN A 115 0.75 -15.43 -0.99
N ARG A 116 -0.05 -15.22 -2.03
CA ARG A 116 0.46 -15.08 -3.39
C ARG A 116 1.42 -13.89 -3.50
N LEU A 117 1.09 -12.78 -2.86
CA LEU A 117 1.96 -11.60 -2.87
C LEU A 117 3.26 -11.85 -2.10
N LEU A 118 3.17 -12.56 -0.96
CA LEU A 118 4.34 -12.88 -0.15
C LEU A 118 5.37 -13.72 -0.90
N VAL A 119 4.91 -14.64 -1.73
CA VAL A 119 5.82 -15.52 -2.48
C VAL A 119 6.15 -14.96 -3.87
N SER A 120 5.55 -13.85 -4.25
CA SER A 120 5.80 -13.24 -5.55
C SER A 120 7.22 -12.68 -5.62
N LYS A 121 7.81 -12.74 -6.82
CA LYS A 121 9.14 -12.20 -7.07
C LYS A 121 9.01 -10.87 -7.80
N PHE A 122 9.89 -9.95 -7.47
CA PHE A 122 9.98 -8.70 -8.20
C PHE A 122 10.45 -8.98 -9.63
N ARG A 123 9.81 -8.33 -10.62
CA ARG A 123 10.18 -8.44 -12.03
C ARG A 123 10.42 -7.06 -12.60
N GLN A 124 11.68 -6.77 -12.83
CA GLN A 124 12.08 -5.46 -13.35
C GLN A 124 11.61 -5.23 -14.77
N GLU A 125 11.64 -6.28 -15.60
CA GLU A 125 11.30 -6.18 -17.02
C GLU A 125 9.83 -5.89 -17.28
N ASP A 126 8.98 -6.03 -16.25
CA ASP A 126 7.56 -5.73 -16.36
C ASP A 126 7.29 -4.22 -16.29
N ARG A 127 8.34 -3.42 -16.20
CA ARG A 127 8.29 -1.95 -16.12
C ARG A 127 9.12 -1.30 -17.21
#